data_762cecd31e3585ac5bef2a026caaad30
#
_entry.id   762cecd31e3585ac5bef2a026caaad30
#
_cell.length_a   1.000
_cell.length_b   1.000
_cell.length_c   1.000
_cell.angle_alpha   90.00
_cell.angle_beta   90.00
_cell.angle_gamma   90.00
#
_symmetry.space_group_name_H-M   'P 1'
#
loop_
_entity.id
_entity.type
_entity.pdbx_description
1 polymer ?
#
loop_
_entity_poly.entity_id
_entity_poly.type
_entity_poly.pdbx_seq_one_letter_code
_entity_poly.pdbx_strand_id
1 'polypeptide(L)'
;MTEREFREILRNLDNLLRVRKIGSVGRSWFALGELLEDKSVDDVNFQLASLDVDAEVRHEDNEVWLKITEKAQKKYRSVPVLTIPTTNIVLLFFTIVTTLFAGSILGGGNPLSNLSDIWKGIPYSITLLMILSSHEFGHYYFARKHNIEATLPYFIPAPPFILLIGTFGAFIRLKSPIYSQIALLEIGAAGPIAGFIVSCAAIFIGYSLIPNQQVVFNHIEWVHDLMGLDSEGSSVIHFSMGTSVLFTILGSFFNIVIPMDEIYHFPLIFAGWIGFLVTMLNLLPMGQLDGGHIAYA
;
A
#
# COMPACT_ATOMS: atom_id res chain seq x y z
N MET A 1 -9.67 25.03 24.91
CA MET A 1 -11.14 24.85 24.96
C MET A 1 -11.73 25.90 25.89
N THR A 2 -12.73 26.65 25.44
CA THR A 2 -13.43 27.63 26.22
C THR A 2 -14.64 27.00 26.97
N GLU A 3 -15.16 27.66 27.98
CA GLU A 3 -16.36 27.19 28.70
C GLU A 3 -17.55 27.01 27.74
N ARG A 4 -17.68 27.90 26.74
CA ARG A 4 -18.74 27.83 25.74
C ARG A 4 -18.64 26.54 24.90
N GLU A 5 -17.48 26.22 24.43
CA GLU A 5 -17.22 24.97 23.65
C GLU A 5 -17.47 23.73 24.51
N PHE A 6 -17.06 23.76 25.78
CA PHE A 6 -17.31 22.65 26.70
C PHE A 6 -18.82 22.45 26.94
N ARG A 7 -19.57 23.53 27.15
CA ARG A 7 -21.04 23.47 27.31
C ARG A 7 -21.73 22.98 26.05
N GLU A 8 -21.22 23.28 24.87
CA GLU A 8 -21.73 22.77 23.60
C GLU A 8 -21.53 21.26 23.48
N ILE A 9 -20.38 20.75 23.90
CA ILE A 9 -20.14 19.30 23.99
C ILE A 9 -21.09 18.63 24.97
N LEU A 10 -21.30 19.21 26.14
CA LEU A 10 -22.24 18.67 27.13
C LEU A 10 -23.68 18.64 26.63
N ARG A 11 -24.12 19.62 25.82
CA ARG A 11 -25.45 19.60 25.19
C ARG A 11 -25.67 18.41 24.27
N ASN A 12 -24.62 17.92 23.60
CA ASN A 12 -24.70 16.71 22.80
C ASN A 12 -24.85 15.43 23.66
N LEU A 13 -24.65 15.55 24.98
CA LEU A 13 -24.77 14.45 25.93
C LEU A 13 -26.03 14.58 26.82
N ASP A 14 -26.84 15.61 26.63
CA ASP A 14 -28.02 15.89 27.48
C ASP A 14 -29.06 14.74 27.49
N ASN A 15 -29.09 13.92 26.44
CA ASN A 15 -29.91 12.71 26.31
C ASN A 15 -29.27 11.44 26.93
N LEU A 16 -28.06 11.52 27.45
CA LEU A 16 -27.32 10.41 28.03
C LEU A 16 -26.93 10.67 29.48
N LEU A 17 -26.59 11.92 29.81
CA LEU A 17 -26.01 12.31 31.10
C LEU A 17 -26.66 13.58 31.63
N ARG A 18 -27.15 13.56 32.88
CA ARG A 18 -27.61 14.74 33.59
C ARG A 18 -26.45 15.36 34.38
N VAL A 19 -25.87 16.44 33.85
CA VAL A 19 -24.71 17.12 34.46
C VAL A 19 -25.18 17.92 35.69
N ARG A 20 -24.51 17.71 36.85
CA ARG A 20 -24.75 18.39 38.11
C ARG A 20 -23.74 19.52 38.38
N LYS A 21 -22.48 19.25 38.07
CA LYS A 21 -21.38 20.21 38.32
C LYS A 21 -20.42 20.24 37.16
N ILE A 22 -19.88 21.42 36.89
CA ILE A 22 -18.78 21.60 35.92
C ILE A 22 -17.65 22.36 36.56
N GLY A 23 -16.43 22.11 36.09
CA GLY A 23 -15.24 22.82 36.58
C GLY A 23 -14.12 22.72 35.56
N SER A 24 -13.05 23.48 35.77
CA SER A 24 -11.85 23.40 34.92
C SER A 24 -10.60 23.44 35.79
N VAL A 25 -9.58 22.66 35.35
CA VAL A 25 -8.25 22.66 35.95
C VAL A 25 -7.22 22.65 34.82
N GLY A 26 -6.50 23.75 34.66
CA GLY A 26 -5.52 23.92 33.60
C GLY A 26 -6.18 23.91 32.20
N ARG A 27 -5.87 22.89 31.39
CA ARG A 27 -6.41 22.70 30.04
C ARG A 27 -7.56 21.67 29.97
N SER A 28 -7.93 21.10 31.12
CA SER A 28 -8.96 20.07 31.20
C SER A 28 -10.24 20.64 31.83
N TRP A 29 -11.37 20.26 31.26
CA TRP A 29 -12.71 20.54 31.78
C TRP A 29 -13.31 19.26 32.35
N PHE A 30 -14.04 19.41 33.44
CA PHE A 30 -14.65 18.31 34.16
C PHE A 30 -16.16 18.54 34.27
N ALA A 31 -16.91 17.47 34.10
CA ALA A 31 -18.31 17.42 34.43
C ALA A 31 -18.57 16.24 35.34
N LEU A 32 -19.41 16.47 36.33
CA LEU A 32 -19.97 15.46 37.22
C LEU A 32 -21.47 15.37 36.99
N GLY A 33 -21.99 14.18 36.81
CA GLY A 33 -23.39 13.95 36.56
C GLY A 33 -23.82 12.51 36.81
N GLU A 34 -25.04 12.20 36.45
CA GLU A 34 -25.67 10.89 36.56
C GLU A 34 -26.11 10.45 35.18
N LEU A 35 -26.00 9.14 34.89
CA LEU A 35 -26.58 8.56 33.67
C LEU A 35 -28.13 8.64 33.75
N LEU A 36 -28.75 8.90 32.64
CA LEU A 36 -30.18 8.76 32.51
C LEU A 36 -30.61 7.28 32.56
N GLU A 37 -31.86 7.02 32.94
CA GLU A 37 -32.40 5.65 32.95
C GLU A 37 -32.21 4.99 31.58
N ASP A 38 -31.78 3.72 31.60
CA ASP A 38 -31.48 2.89 30.43
C ASP A 38 -30.25 3.30 29.59
N LYS A 39 -29.34 4.16 30.11
CA LYS A 39 -28.10 4.56 29.43
C LYS A 39 -26.86 3.99 30.10
N SER A 40 -25.86 3.72 29.30
CA SER A 40 -24.57 3.16 29.74
C SER A 40 -23.40 4.13 29.54
N VAL A 41 -22.29 3.83 30.20
CA VAL A 41 -21.02 4.55 29.97
C VAL A 41 -20.54 4.36 28.52
N ASP A 42 -20.87 3.23 27.92
CA ASP A 42 -20.48 2.95 26.52
C ASP A 42 -21.23 3.86 25.54
N ASP A 43 -22.49 4.22 25.82
CA ASP A 43 -23.24 5.18 25.02
C ASP A 43 -22.60 6.57 25.08
N VAL A 44 -22.15 6.98 26.26
CA VAL A 44 -21.42 8.23 26.45
C VAL A 44 -20.09 8.23 25.70
N ASN A 45 -19.32 7.15 25.80
CA ASN A 45 -18.06 7.00 25.08
C ASN A 45 -18.26 7.02 23.57
N PHE A 46 -19.29 6.33 23.08
CA PHE A 46 -19.64 6.32 21.64
C PHE A 46 -19.98 7.73 21.13
N GLN A 47 -20.79 8.48 21.88
CA GLN A 47 -21.16 9.85 21.51
C GLN A 47 -19.93 10.78 21.55
N LEU A 48 -19.08 10.67 22.58
CA LEU A 48 -17.84 11.46 22.67
C LEU A 48 -16.84 11.15 21.55
N ALA A 49 -16.75 9.90 21.13
CA ALA A 49 -15.90 9.51 20.00
C ALA A 49 -16.33 10.20 18.70
N SER A 50 -17.63 10.49 18.53
CA SER A 50 -18.15 11.21 17.35
C SER A 50 -17.79 12.71 17.36
N LEU A 51 -17.45 13.29 18.53
CA LEU A 51 -17.17 14.71 18.71
C LEU A 51 -15.69 15.07 18.61
N ASP A 52 -14.83 14.11 18.29
CA ASP A 52 -13.37 14.29 18.15
C ASP A 52 -12.68 14.98 19.35
N VAL A 53 -13.13 14.68 20.55
CA VAL A 53 -12.57 15.19 21.82
C VAL A 53 -11.75 14.12 22.53
N ASP A 54 -10.71 14.54 23.24
CA ASP A 54 -9.98 13.65 24.15
C ASP A 54 -10.69 13.63 25.50
N ALA A 55 -11.47 12.57 25.71
CA ALA A 55 -12.35 12.43 26.86
C ALA A 55 -12.04 11.17 27.66
N GLU A 56 -12.02 11.28 28.97
CA GLU A 56 -11.91 10.18 29.93
C GLU A 56 -13.21 10.13 30.75
N VAL A 57 -13.93 9.00 30.69
CA VAL A 57 -15.17 8.78 31.42
C VAL A 57 -14.90 7.77 32.52
N ARG A 58 -15.24 8.12 33.78
CA ARG A 58 -15.19 7.21 34.92
C ARG A 58 -16.57 7.14 35.56
N HIS A 59 -16.94 5.97 35.99
CA HIS A 59 -18.18 5.71 36.72
C HIS A 59 -17.83 5.14 38.10
N GLU A 60 -18.19 5.89 39.14
CA GLU A 60 -18.00 5.49 40.54
C GLU A 60 -19.25 5.87 41.33
N ASP A 61 -19.76 4.97 42.17
CA ASP A 61 -20.87 5.22 43.14
C ASP A 61 -22.11 5.91 42.51
N ASN A 62 -22.55 5.46 41.33
CA ASN A 62 -23.69 6.02 40.61
C ASN A 62 -23.48 7.41 40.03
N GLU A 63 -22.25 7.96 40.10
CA GLU A 63 -21.86 9.22 39.49
C GLU A 63 -20.93 8.99 38.32
N VAL A 64 -21.09 9.77 37.25
CA VAL A 64 -20.23 9.78 36.08
C VAL A 64 -19.32 11.00 36.08
N TRP A 65 -18.05 10.75 36.09
CA TRP A 65 -17.01 11.74 35.93
C TRP A 65 -16.57 11.81 34.47
N LEU A 66 -16.78 12.94 33.85
CA LEU A 66 -16.34 13.22 32.50
C LEU A 66 -15.19 14.23 32.56
N LYS A 67 -14.03 13.87 32.06
CA LYS A 67 -12.90 14.77 31.88
C LYS A 67 -12.69 14.95 30.37
N ILE A 68 -12.80 16.18 29.89
CA ILE A 68 -12.47 16.53 28.51
C ILE A 68 -11.21 17.39 28.52
N THR A 69 -10.19 16.90 27.87
CA THR A 69 -8.95 17.63 27.69
C THR A 69 -8.92 18.21 26.28
N GLU A 70 -8.61 19.51 26.21
CA GLU A 70 -8.36 20.09 24.89
C GLU A 70 -7.26 19.25 24.21
N LYS A 71 -7.63 18.56 23.13
CA LYS A 71 -6.60 17.97 22.26
C LYS A 71 -5.62 19.09 22.00
N ALA A 72 -4.38 18.93 22.47
CA ALA A 72 -3.33 19.82 22.03
C ALA A 72 -3.46 19.82 20.52
N GLN A 73 -4.01 20.89 19.95
CA GLN A 73 -3.89 21.10 18.52
C GLN A 73 -2.40 20.99 18.29
N LYS A 74 -1.94 19.79 17.90
CA LYS A 74 -0.66 19.68 17.23
C LYS A 74 -0.88 20.64 16.07
N LYS A 75 -0.38 21.87 16.28
CA LYS A 75 -0.30 22.87 15.25
C LYS A 75 0.36 22.13 14.13
N TYR A 76 -0.48 21.61 13.19
CA TYR A 76 0.04 20.95 12.02
C TYR A 76 0.85 22.04 11.36
N ARG A 77 2.12 22.06 11.71
CA ARG A 77 3.09 22.82 11.00
C ARG A 77 2.95 22.23 9.61
N SER A 78 2.29 22.97 8.74
CA SER A 78 2.27 22.65 7.32
C SER A 78 3.74 22.54 6.95
N VAL A 79 4.25 21.29 7.00
CA VAL A 79 5.59 20.99 6.53
C VAL A 79 5.52 21.36 5.06
N PRO A 80 6.32 22.34 4.61
CA PRO A 80 6.29 22.71 3.21
C PRO A 80 6.44 21.45 2.38
N VAL A 81 5.54 21.28 1.41
CA VAL A 81 5.32 20.09 0.59
C VAL A 81 6.58 19.64 -0.19
N LEU A 82 7.71 20.30 -0.02
CA LEU A 82 8.90 20.16 -0.89
C LEU A 82 10.23 19.83 -0.18
N THR A 83 10.21 19.23 1.00
CA THR A 83 11.38 18.46 1.41
C THR A 83 11.19 17.03 0.91
N ILE A 84 11.56 16.80 -0.34
CA ILE A 84 11.72 15.42 -0.82
C ILE A 84 12.79 14.82 0.09
N PRO A 85 12.45 13.86 0.96
CA PRO A 85 13.43 13.33 1.90
C PRO A 85 14.53 12.66 1.07
N THR A 86 15.76 13.08 1.27
CA THR A 86 16.94 12.56 0.55
C THR A 86 16.96 11.04 0.52
N THR A 87 16.50 10.41 1.59
CA THR A 87 16.37 8.95 1.73
C THR A 87 15.48 8.33 0.66
N ASN A 88 14.31 8.93 0.35
CA ASN A 88 13.39 8.37 -0.66
C ASN A 88 14.02 8.40 -2.05
N ILE A 89 14.74 9.50 -2.39
CA ILE A 89 15.43 9.62 -3.68
C ILE A 89 16.56 8.60 -3.77
N VAL A 90 17.38 8.48 -2.73
CA VAL A 90 18.50 7.55 -2.72
C VAL A 90 18.02 6.11 -2.86
N LEU A 91 16.98 5.71 -2.11
CA LEU A 91 16.40 4.39 -2.20
C LEU A 91 15.77 4.13 -3.58
N LEU A 92 15.05 5.10 -4.14
CA LEU A 92 14.49 4.99 -5.49
C LEU A 92 15.59 4.83 -6.53
N PHE A 93 16.67 5.61 -6.44
CA PHE A 93 17.81 5.49 -7.35
C PHE A 93 18.41 4.08 -7.33
N PHE A 94 18.68 3.55 -6.13
CA PHE A 94 19.21 2.19 -6.01
C PHE A 94 18.20 1.13 -6.49
N THR A 95 16.90 1.34 -6.26
CA THR A 95 15.87 0.42 -6.75
C THR A 95 15.78 0.43 -8.27
N ILE A 96 15.92 1.60 -8.91
CA ILE A 96 16.02 1.69 -10.38
C ILE A 96 17.23 0.88 -10.87
N VAL A 97 18.39 1.05 -10.27
CA VAL A 97 19.61 0.33 -10.66
C VAL A 97 19.43 -1.18 -10.50
N THR A 98 18.91 -1.65 -9.36
CA THR A 98 18.73 -3.08 -9.10
C THR A 98 17.64 -3.71 -9.97
N THR A 99 16.55 -2.99 -10.27
CA THR A 99 15.50 -3.50 -11.19
C THR A 99 15.93 -3.48 -12.65
N LEU A 100 16.73 -2.50 -13.08
CA LEU A 100 17.36 -2.51 -14.42
C LEU A 100 18.28 -3.70 -14.57
N PHE A 101 19.10 -3.97 -13.57
CA PHE A 101 20.02 -5.11 -13.58
C PHE A 101 19.25 -6.43 -13.62
N ALA A 102 18.21 -6.58 -12.77
CA ALA A 102 17.36 -7.76 -12.76
C ALA A 102 16.65 -7.96 -14.12
N GLY A 103 16.01 -6.91 -14.64
CA GLY A 103 15.34 -6.96 -15.94
C GLY A 103 16.28 -7.25 -17.11
N SER A 104 17.54 -6.80 -17.03
CA SER A 104 18.57 -7.16 -18.03
C SER A 104 18.85 -8.66 -18.04
N ILE A 105 19.05 -9.26 -16.87
CA ILE A 105 19.30 -10.71 -16.76
C ILE A 105 18.07 -11.49 -17.28
N LEU A 106 16.87 -11.13 -16.86
CA LEU A 106 15.61 -11.77 -17.28
C LEU A 106 15.39 -11.69 -18.79
N GLY A 107 15.86 -10.62 -19.45
CA GLY A 107 15.83 -10.43 -20.90
C GLY A 107 17.04 -11.01 -21.64
N GLY A 108 17.79 -11.93 -21.03
CA GLY A 108 18.94 -12.58 -21.65
C GLY A 108 20.20 -11.70 -21.75
N GLY A 109 20.26 -10.57 -21.04
CA GLY A 109 21.44 -9.72 -20.97
C GLY A 109 22.42 -10.18 -19.88
N ASN A 110 23.69 -9.81 -20.05
CA ASN A 110 24.71 -10.02 -19.02
C ASN A 110 25.41 -8.70 -18.69
N PRO A 111 24.83 -7.86 -17.82
CA PRO A 111 25.39 -6.54 -17.49
C PRO A 111 26.72 -6.61 -16.75
N LEU A 112 27.14 -7.79 -16.24
CA LEU A 112 28.46 -7.98 -15.65
C LEU A 112 29.54 -8.13 -16.71
N SER A 113 29.23 -8.76 -17.84
CA SER A 113 30.16 -8.94 -18.97
C SER A 113 30.10 -7.75 -19.93
N ASN A 114 28.93 -7.20 -20.16
CA ASN A 114 28.71 -6.06 -21.04
C ASN A 114 27.76 -5.07 -20.40
N LEU A 115 28.31 -3.95 -19.93
CA LEU A 115 27.52 -2.92 -19.22
C LEU A 115 26.37 -2.35 -20.08
N SER A 116 26.50 -2.34 -21.41
CA SER A 116 25.41 -1.87 -22.29
C SER A 116 24.17 -2.74 -22.24
N ASP A 117 24.26 -3.99 -21.78
CA ASP A 117 23.12 -4.88 -21.63
C ASP A 117 22.14 -4.42 -20.54
N ILE A 118 22.56 -3.54 -19.63
CA ILE A 118 21.69 -2.99 -18.59
C ILE A 118 20.44 -2.31 -19.18
N TRP A 119 20.55 -1.77 -20.39
CA TRP A 119 19.43 -1.10 -21.07
C TRP A 119 18.32 -2.07 -21.51
N LYS A 120 18.63 -3.36 -21.65
CA LYS A 120 17.62 -4.41 -21.90
C LYS A 120 16.62 -4.51 -20.74
N GLY A 121 17.00 -4.10 -19.54
CA GLY A 121 16.16 -4.10 -18.34
C GLY A 121 15.14 -2.96 -18.27
N ILE A 122 15.20 -1.95 -19.16
CA ILE A 122 14.31 -0.78 -19.12
C ILE A 122 12.82 -1.16 -19.13
N PRO A 123 12.32 -2.00 -20.05
CA PRO A 123 10.89 -2.32 -20.11
C PRO A 123 10.39 -2.94 -18.80
N TYR A 124 11.16 -3.86 -18.22
CA TYR A 124 10.85 -4.48 -16.94
C TYR A 124 10.86 -3.47 -15.78
N SER A 125 11.96 -2.72 -15.64
CA SER A 125 12.16 -1.77 -14.54
C SER A 125 11.09 -0.68 -14.51
N ILE A 126 10.80 -0.05 -15.66
CA ILE A 126 9.76 0.98 -15.75
C ILE A 126 8.40 0.39 -15.39
N THR A 127 8.03 -0.77 -15.95
CA THR A 127 6.73 -1.38 -15.71
C THR A 127 6.56 -1.75 -14.24
N LEU A 128 7.55 -2.42 -13.64
CA LEU A 128 7.50 -2.81 -12.24
C LEU A 128 7.41 -1.59 -11.31
N LEU A 129 8.23 -0.57 -11.55
CA LEU A 129 8.20 0.65 -10.75
C LEU A 129 6.90 1.45 -10.91
N MET A 130 6.29 1.44 -12.10
CA MET A 130 4.97 2.03 -12.31
C MET A 130 3.89 1.30 -11.50
N ILE A 131 3.90 -0.03 -11.48
CA ILE A 131 2.96 -0.84 -10.69
C ILE A 131 3.12 -0.53 -9.20
N LEU A 132 4.34 -0.60 -8.67
CA LEU A 132 4.63 -0.33 -7.26
C LEU A 132 4.30 1.13 -6.90
N SER A 133 4.67 2.08 -7.75
CA SER A 133 4.34 3.49 -7.54
C SER A 133 2.83 3.71 -7.48
N SER A 134 2.07 3.13 -8.41
CA SER A 134 0.61 3.28 -8.44
C SER A 134 -0.03 2.71 -7.19
N HIS A 135 0.46 1.57 -6.70
CA HIS A 135 0.02 0.96 -5.44
C HIS A 135 0.23 1.93 -4.27
N GLU A 136 1.46 2.39 -4.06
CA GLU A 136 1.78 3.28 -2.93
C GLU A 136 1.12 4.65 -3.04
N PHE A 137 1.01 5.21 -4.25
CA PHE A 137 0.30 6.47 -4.46
C PHE A 137 -1.21 6.34 -4.26
N GLY A 138 -1.80 5.16 -4.48
CA GLY A 138 -3.17 4.85 -4.10
C GLY A 138 -3.39 5.06 -2.61
N HIS A 139 -2.61 4.41 -1.77
CA HIS A 139 -2.63 4.59 -0.31
C HIS A 139 -2.35 6.05 0.09
N TYR A 140 -1.33 6.67 -0.48
CA TYR A 140 -0.95 8.05 -0.19
C TYR A 140 -2.07 9.03 -0.48
N TYR A 141 -2.73 8.91 -1.64
CA TYR A 141 -3.81 9.79 -2.06
C TYR A 141 -4.99 9.73 -1.08
N PHE A 142 -5.44 8.53 -0.74
CA PHE A 142 -6.56 8.36 0.19
C PHE A 142 -6.19 8.73 1.64
N ALA A 143 -4.96 8.49 2.08
CA ALA A 143 -4.49 9.00 3.36
C ALA A 143 -4.58 10.53 3.42
N ARG A 144 -4.11 11.22 2.36
CA ARG A 144 -4.21 12.69 2.27
C ARG A 144 -5.65 13.18 2.18
N LYS A 145 -6.54 12.49 1.46
CA LYS A 145 -7.97 12.78 1.38
C LYS A 145 -8.64 12.77 2.76
N HIS A 146 -8.22 11.85 3.63
CA HIS A 146 -8.71 11.73 5.00
C HIS A 146 -7.91 12.55 6.02
N ASN A 147 -7.07 13.51 5.58
CA ASN A 147 -6.21 14.34 6.42
C ASN A 147 -5.24 13.53 7.30
N ILE A 148 -4.86 12.33 6.87
CA ILE A 148 -3.86 11.49 7.53
C ILE A 148 -2.49 11.82 6.93
N GLU A 149 -1.53 12.14 7.81
CA GLU A 149 -0.17 12.39 7.37
C GLU A 149 0.50 11.09 6.93
N ALA A 150 0.98 11.07 5.69
CA ALA A 150 1.75 9.97 5.12
C ALA A 150 3.06 10.47 4.52
N THR A 151 4.08 9.61 4.52
CA THR A 151 5.34 9.88 3.82
C THR A 151 5.19 9.61 2.33
N LEU A 152 6.11 10.14 1.53
CA LEU A 152 6.30 9.64 0.17
C LEU A 152 6.74 8.17 0.20
N PRO A 153 6.51 7.40 -0.88
CA PRO A 153 6.91 6.01 -0.97
C PRO A 153 8.41 5.80 -0.75
N TYR A 154 8.74 4.77 0.00
CA TYR A 154 10.10 4.22 0.13
C TYR A 154 10.20 2.98 -0.74
N PHE A 155 11.03 3.02 -1.76
CA PHE A 155 11.32 1.86 -2.61
C PHE A 155 12.52 1.12 -2.04
N ILE A 156 12.39 -0.19 -1.81
CA ILE A 156 13.45 -0.99 -1.19
C ILE A 156 14.20 -1.75 -2.27
N PRO A 157 15.46 -1.39 -2.57
CA PRO A 157 16.26 -2.12 -3.52
C PRO A 157 16.56 -3.54 -3.01
N ALA A 158 16.54 -4.53 -3.89
CA ALA A 158 17.00 -5.87 -3.60
C ALA A 158 18.20 -6.21 -4.51
N PRO A 159 19.32 -6.68 -3.95
CA PRO A 159 20.41 -7.17 -4.79
C PRO A 159 19.91 -8.31 -5.69
N PRO A 160 20.15 -8.27 -7.02
CA PRO A 160 19.62 -9.25 -7.96
C PRO A 160 20.09 -10.69 -7.68
N PHE A 161 21.21 -10.86 -6.98
CA PHE A 161 21.72 -12.16 -6.54
C PHE A 161 20.92 -12.78 -5.37
N ILE A 162 20.16 -11.96 -4.63
CA ILE A 162 19.31 -12.42 -3.53
C ILE A 162 17.87 -12.59 -4.01
N LEU A 163 17.40 -11.63 -4.79
CA LEU A 163 16.04 -11.63 -5.33
C LEU A 163 16.07 -11.18 -6.79
N LEU A 164 15.76 -12.09 -7.70
CA LEU A 164 15.80 -11.85 -9.15
C LEU A 164 14.81 -10.75 -9.62
N ILE A 165 13.87 -10.35 -8.77
CA ILE A 165 12.93 -9.25 -9.03
C ILE A 165 13.62 -7.87 -8.97
N GLY A 166 14.72 -7.74 -8.22
CA GLY A 166 15.49 -6.50 -8.07
C GLY A 166 14.93 -5.50 -7.07
N THR A 167 13.82 -5.81 -6.40
CA THR A 167 13.23 -4.99 -5.33
C THR A 167 12.51 -5.85 -4.31
N PHE A 168 12.48 -5.41 -3.05
CA PHE A 168 11.59 -5.96 -2.01
C PHE A 168 10.22 -5.26 -1.98
N GLY A 169 9.93 -4.39 -2.95
CA GLY A 169 8.70 -3.61 -3.02
C GLY A 169 8.88 -2.16 -2.59
N ALA A 170 7.75 -1.53 -2.30
CA ALA A 170 7.70 -0.18 -1.79
C ALA A 170 6.69 -0.11 -0.62
N PHE A 171 6.77 0.94 0.20
CA PHE A 171 5.80 1.20 1.25
C PHE A 171 5.72 2.69 1.56
N ILE A 172 4.56 3.16 2.02
CA ILE A 172 4.38 4.45 2.67
C ILE A 172 4.32 4.26 4.19
N ARG A 173 4.68 5.29 4.94
CA ARG A 173 4.53 5.32 6.40
C ARG A 173 3.45 6.32 6.78
N LEU A 174 2.39 5.86 7.41
CA LEU A 174 1.39 6.70 8.05
C LEU A 174 1.96 7.26 9.35
N LYS A 175 1.83 8.57 9.56
CA LYS A 175 2.35 9.28 10.74
C LYS A 175 1.29 9.53 11.80
N SER A 176 0.02 9.41 11.42
CA SER A 176 -1.13 9.62 12.29
C SER A 176 -1.95 8.35 12.38
N PRO A 177 -2.56 8.04 13.55
CA PRO A 177 -3.48 6.91 13.67
C PRO A 177 -4.75 7.15 12.84
N ILE A 178 -5.36 6.07 12.37
CA ILE A 178 -6.62 6.10 11.63
C ILE A 178 -7.74 5.77 12.62
N TYR A 179 -8.64 6.72 12.86
CA TYR A 179 -9.76 6.55 13.79
C TYR A 179 -11.08 6.19 13.09
N SER A 180 -11.18 6.39 11.78
CA SER A 180 -12.38 6.11 10.99
C SER A 180 -12.27 4.79 10.27
N GLN A 181 -13.25 3.90 10.45
CA GLN A 181 -13.33 2.63 9.72
C GLN A 181 -13.41 2.86 8.20
N ILE A 182 -14.16 3.86 7.76
CA ILE A 182 -14.26 4.23 6.34
C ILE A 182 -12.89 4.65 5.79
N ALA A 183 -12.14 5.48 6.54
CA ALA A 183 -10.80 5.87 6.13
C ALA A 183 -9.84 4.66 6.08
N LEU A 184 -9.95 3.75 7.04
CA LEU A 184 -9.15 2.52 7.09
C LEU A 184 -9.43 1.64 5.87
N LEU A 185 -10.70 1.44 5.51
CA LEU A 185 -11.14 0.69 4.34
C LEU A 185 -10.66 1.34 3.04
N GLU A 186 -10.92 2.65 2.86
CA GLU A 186 -10.56 3.36 1.63
C GLU A 186 -9.04 3.37 1.43
N ILE A 187 -8.26 3.63 2.47
CA ILE A 187 -6.80 3.63 2.39
C ILE A 187 -6.29 2.20 2.10
N GLY A 188 -6.78 1.20 2.84
CA GLY A 188 -6.35 -0.19 2.67
C GLY A 188 -6.64 -0.73 1.27
N ALA A 189 -7.79 -0.39 0.67
CA ALA A 189 -8.18 -0.89 -0.65
C ALA A 189 -7.55 -0.13 -1.82
N ALA A 190 -7.21 1.15 -1.62
CA ALA A 190 -6.78 2.03 -2.71
C ALA A 190 -5.48 1.58 -3.40
N GLY A 191 -4.50 1.13 -2.61
CA GLY A 191 -3.22 0.62 -3.15
C GLY A 191 -3.40 -0.61 -4.01
N PRO A 192 -3.97 -1.70 -3.46
CA PRO A 192 -4.24 -2.91 -4.23
C PRO A 192 -5.04 -2.66 -5.50
N ILE A 193 -6.08 -1.82 -5.46
CA ILE A 193 -6.89 -1.49 -6.65
C ILE A 193 -6.04 -0.77 -7.70
N ALA A 194 -5.29 0.25 -7.30
CA ALA A 194 -4.45 1.02 -8.24
C ALA A 194 -3.35 0.15 -8.86
N GLY A 195 -2.64 -0.63 -8.04
CA GLY A 195 -1.62 -1.57 -8.51
C GLY A 195 -2.18 -2.65 -9.44
N PHE A 196 -3.37 -3.19 -9.12
CA PHE A 196 -4.05 -4.17 -9.94
C PHE A 196 -4.40 -3.63 -11.34
N ILE A 197 -4.96 -2.41 -11.42
CA ILE A 197 -5.32 -1.77 -12.70
C ILE A 197 -4.08 -1.61 -13.58
N VAL A 198 -2.97 -1.11 -13.01
CA VAL A 198 -1.73 -0.91 -13.77
C VAL A 198 -1.11 -2.26 -14.18
N SER A 199 -1.20 -3.29 -13.34
CA SER A 199 -0.76 -4.65 -13.68
C SER A 199 -1.56 -5.25 -14.84
N CYS A 200 -2.89 -5.10 -14.82
CA CYS A 200 -3.76 -5.49 -15.96
C CYS A 200 -3.34 -4.77 -17.25
N ALA A 201 -3.12 -3.46 -17.17
CA ALA A 201 -2.70 -2.67 -18.32
C ALA A 201 -1.33 -3.13 -18.86
N ALA A 202 -0.38 -3.42 -17.97
CA ALA A 202 0.96 -3.90 -18.34
C ALA A 202 0.88 -5.25 -19.08
N ILE A 203 0.08 -6.19 -18.58
CA ILE A 203 -0.12 -7.50 -19.21
C ILE A 203 -0.83 -7.32 -20.56
N PHE A 204 -1.89 -6.51 -20.61
CA PHE A 204 -2.62 -6.24 -21.85
C PHE A 204 -1.72 -5.64 -22.93
N ILE A 205 -0.93 -4.62 -22.58
CA ILE A 205 0.06 -4.01 -23.49
C ILE A 205 1.11 -5.05 -23.89
N GLY A 206 1.62 -5.83 -22.95
CA GLY A 206 2.62 -6.87 -23.21
C GLY A 206 2.14 -7.88 -24.25
N TYR A 207 0.90 -8.41 -24.10
CA TYR A 207 0.31 -9.31 -25.09
C TYR A 207 0.04 -8.62 -26.43
N SER A 208 -0.41 -7.35 -26.43
CA SER A 208 -0.70 -6.61 -27.68
C SER A 208 0.53 -6.36 -28.55
N LEU A 209 1.72 -6.40 -27.93
CA LEU A 209 2.99 -6.24 -28.65
C LEU A 209 3.48 -7.54 -29.30
N ILE A 210 2.83 -8.68 -29.03
CA ILE A 210 3.17 -9.98 -29.60
C ILE A 210 2.23 -10.24 -30.78
N PRO A 211 2.73 -10.23 -32.03
CA PRO A 211 1.86 -10.32 -33.22
C PRO A 211 1.21 -11.71 -33.39
N ASN A 212 1.88 -12.77 -33.00
CA ASN A 212 1.39 -14.16 -33.14
C ASN A 212 2.21 -15.14 -32.26
N GLN A 213 1.69 -16.36 -32.14
CA GLN A 213 2.31 -17.42 -31.32
C GLN A 213 3.74 -17.79 -31.77
N GLN A 214 4.05 -17.71 -33.06
CA GLN A 214 5.39 -18.05 -33.57
C GLN A 214 6.46 -17.10 -33.02
N VAL A 215 6.12 -15.83 -32.82
CA VAL A 215 7.04 -14.84 -32.24
C VAL A 215 7.38 -15.19 -30.77
N VAL A 216 6.44 -15.79 -30.03
CA VAL A 216 6.71 -16.28 -28.68
C VAL A 216 7.80 -17.35 -28.70
N PHE A 217 7.64 -18.36 -29.53
CA PHE A 217 8.62 -19.46 -29.63
C PHE A 217 9.98 -18.97 -30.10
N ASN A 218 10.01 -18.16 -31.16
CA ASN A 218 11.26 -17.62 -31.69
C ASN A 218 11.99 -16.74 -30.66
N HIS A 219 11.22 -15.99 -29.84
CA HIS A 219 11.82 -15.16 -28.79
C HIS A 219 12.42 -15.98 -27.67
N ILE A 220 11.72 -17.02 -27.21
CA ILE A 220 12.21 -17.95 -26.19
C ILE A 220 13.48 -18.64 -26.68
N GLU A 221 13.47 -19.24 -27.89
CA GLU A 221 14.62 -19.88 -28.50
C GLU A 221 15.81 -18.91 -28.60
N TRP A 222 15.58 -17.68 -29.07
CA TRP A 222 16.63 -16.66 -29.16
C TRP A 222 17.24 -16.32 -27.79
N VAL A 223 16.44 -16.22 -26.73
CA VAL A 223 16.94 -15.92 -25.39
C VAL A 223 17.70 -17.11 -24.82
N HIS A 224 17.23 -18.34 -25.03
CA HIS A 224 17.91 -19.56 -24.60
C HIS A 224 19.27 -19.70 -25.28
N ASP A 225 19.36 -19.46 -26.58
CA ASP A 225 20.62 -19.46 -27.31
C ASP A 225 21.58 -18.38 -26.77
N LEU A 226 21.07 -17.17 -26.51
CA LEU A 226 21.85 -16.06 -25.96
C LEU A 226 22.39 -16.37 -24.55
N MET A 227 21.63 -17.09 -23.74
CA MET A 227 22.01 -17.51 -22.39
C MET A 227 22.85 -18.80 -22.36
N GLY A 228 22.98 -19.50 -23.49
CA GLY A 228 23.64 -20.76 -23.60
C GLY A 228 22.95 -21.91 -22.85
N LEU A 229 21.62 -21.82 -22.70
CA LEU A 229 20.83 -22.81 -21.95
C LEU A 229 20.63 -24.10 -22.69
N ASP A 230 20.72 -24.09 -24.03
CA ASP A 230 20.59 -25.27 -24.92
C ASP A 230 21.89 -26.07 -25.04
N SER A 231 22.97 -25.72 -24.33
CA SER A 231 24.23 -26.47 -24.36
C SER A 231 24.11 -27.74 -23.51
N GLU A 232 24.57 -28.89 -24.07
CA GLU A 232 24.67 -30.17 -23.37
C GLU A 232 25.44 -30.01 -22.04
N GLY A 233 24.72 -30.20 -20.91
CA GLY A 233 25.30 -30.12 -19.56
C GLY A 233 24.88 -28.89 -18.74
N SER A 234 24.05 -27.98 -19.27
CA SER A 234 23.47 -26.90 -18.49
C SER A 234 22.36 -27.45 -17.58
N SER A 235 22.56 -27.40 -16.25
CA SER A 235 21.52 -27.68 -15.30
C SER A 235 20.57 -26.46 -15.21
N VAL A 236 19.51 -26.47 -15.99
CA VAL A 236 18.50 -25.41 -15.96
C VAL A 236 17.59 -25.62 -14.76
N ILE A 237 17.53 -24.65 -13.86
CA ILE A 237 16.54 -24.65 -12.79
C ILE A 237 15.21 -24.14 -13.40
N HIS A 238 14.29 -25.05 -13.66
CA HIS A 238 12.95 -24.69 -14.13
C HIS A 238 12.12 -24.13 -12.96
N PHE A 239 11.84 -22.85 -13.01
CA PHE A 239 10.88 -22.21 -12.12
C PHE A 239 9.48 -22.31 -12.74
N SER A 240 8.65 -23.22 -12.25
CA SER A 240 7.23 -23.24 -12.63
C SER A 240 6.47 -22.19 -11.84
N MET A 241 5.95 -21.19 -12.52
CA MET A 241 5.14 -20.13 -11.93
C MET A 241 3.66 -20.48 -11.98
N GLY A 242 2.92 -20.14 -10.92
CA GLY A 242 1.46 -20.33 -10.90
C GLY A 242 0.76 -19.36 -11.87
N THR A 243 -0.25 -19.87 -12.58
CA THR A 243 -1.13 -19.03 -13.39
C THR A 243 -2.34 -18.57 -12.60
N SER A 244 -2.87 -17.38 -12.86
CA SER A 244 -4.15 -16.92 -12.35
C SER A 244 -5.22 -17.00 -13.44
N VAL A 245 -6.49 -17.14 -13.03
CA VAL A 245 -7.64 -17.15 -13.97
C VAL A 245 -7.65 -15.91 -14.84
N LEU A 246 -7.37 -14.73 -14.24
CA LEU A 246 -7.32 -13.48 -14.98
C LEU A 246 -6.20 -13.45 -16.03
N PHE A 247 -5.03 -13.98 -15.67
CA PHE A 247 -3.90 -14.09 -16.59
C PHE A 247 -4.25 -14.99 -17.80
N THR A 248 -4.91 -16.12 -17.54
CA THR A 248 -5.38 -17.03 -18.59
C THR A 248 -6.42 -16.37 -19.50
N ILE A 249 -7.36 -15.59 -18.93
CA ILE A 249 -8.37 -14.85 -19.70
C ILE A 249 -7.70 -13.83 -20.63
N LEU A 250 -6.74 -13.05 -20.11
CA LEU A 250 -6.02 -12.06 -20.92
C LEU A 250 -5.21 -12.70 -22.05
N GLY A 251 -4.50 -13.80 -21.78
CA GLY A 251 -3.78 -14.56 -22.82
C GLY A 251 -4.72 -15.13 -23.90
N SER A 252 -5.86 -15.68 -23.47
CA SER A 252 -6.86 -16.23 -24.38
C SER A 252 -7.48 -15.17 -25.31
N PHE A 253 -7.65 -13.93 -24.82
CA PHE A 253 -8.15 -12.81 -25.61
C PHE A 253 -7.26 -12.51 -26.82
N PHE A 254 -5.95 -12.68 -26.69
CA PHE A 254 -4.98 -12.47 -27.76
C PHE A 254 -4.67 -13.74 -28.58
N ASN A 255 -5.24 -14.89 -28.23
CA ASN A 255 -4.89 -16.22 -28.78
C ASN A 255 -3.38 -16.52 -28.70
N ILE A 256 -2.73 -16.09 -27.64
CA ILE A 256 -1.31 -16.27 -27.37
C ILE A 256 -1.14 -17.03 -26.05
N VAL A 257 -0.35 -18.09 -26.10
CA VAL A 257 0.03 -18.90 -24.93
C VAL A 257 1.52 -18.70 -24.68
N ILE A 258 1.84 -18.18 -23.51
CA ILE A 258 3.22 -18.10 -23.03
C ILE A 258 3.37 -19.18 -21.96
N PRO A 259 4.35 -20.10 -22.09
CA PRO A 259 4.65 -21.06 -21.04
C PRO A 259 4.99 -20.33 -19.74
N MET A 260 4.44 -20.79 -18.60
CA MET A 260 4.60 -20.07 -17.32
C MET A 260 6.02 -20.16 -16.76
N ASP A 261 6.80 -21.11 -17.21
CA ASP A 261 8.22 -21.24 -16.93
C ASP A 261 9.11 -20.31 -17.77
N GLU A 262 8.54 -19.68 -18.83
CA GLU A 262 9.24 -18.76 -19.73
C GLU A 262 8.73 -17.31 -19.66
N ILE A 263 7.73 -17.04 -18.81
CA ILE A 263 7.06 -15.72 -18.71
C ILE A 263 8.05 -14.59 -18.39
N TYR A 264 9.15 -14.90 -17.70
CA TYR A 264 10.15 -13.92 -17.29
C TYR A 264 10.94 -13.31 -18.45
N HIS A 265 10.88 -13.93 -19.64
CA HIS A 265 11.46 -13.38 -20.87
C HIS A 265 10.57 -12.29 -21.51
N PHE A 266 9.34 -12.10 -21.01
CA PHE A 266 8.39 -11.09 -21.47
C PHE A 266 8.23 -9.99 -20.42
N PRO A 267 9.06 -8.93 -20.45
CA PRO A 267 9.26 -8.03 -19.30
C PRO A 267 8.00 -7.32 -18.82
N LEU A 268 7.11 -6.88 -19.72
CA LEU A 268 5.85 -6.22 -19.34
C LEU A 268 4.89 -7.21 -18.70
N ILE A 269 4.76 -8.39 -19.30
CA ILE A 269 3.85 -9.45 -18.84
C ILE A 269 4.32 -9.98 -17.50
N PHE A 270 5.63 -10.21 -17.36
CA PHE A 270 6.22 -10.68 -16.10
C PHE A 270 6.09 -9.65 -14.98
N ALA A 271 6.38 -8.37 -15.24
CA ALA A 271 6.17 -7.32 -14.25
C ALA A 271 4.70 -7.22 -13.82
N GLY A 272 3.76 -7.35 -14.77
CA GLY A 272 2.33 -7.39 -14.47
C GLY A 272 1.92 -8.61 -13.63
N TRP A 273 2.49 -9.77 -13.92
CA TRP A 273 2.30 -11.00 -13.12
C TRP A 273 2.81 -10.81 -11.68
N ILE A 274 4.00 -10.21 -11.51
CA ILE A 274 4.52 -9.83 -10.18
C ILE A 274 3.55 -8.88 -9.48
N GLY A 275 2.99 -7.91 -10.20
CA GLY A 275 1.99 -6.98 -9.66
C GLY A 275 0.74 -7.69 -9.16
N PHE A 276 0.25 -8.71 -9.86
CA PHE A 276 -0.85 -9.56 -9.37
C PHE A 276 -0.47 -10.32 -8.10
N LEU A 277 0.73 -10.90 -8.07
CA LEU A 277 1.23 -11.62 -6.90
C LEU A 277 1.32 -10.70 -5.69
N VAL A 278 1.90 -9.51 -5.84
CA VAL A 278 2.01 -8.50 -4.78
C VAL A 278 0.63 -8.06 -4.30
N THR A 279 -0.29 -7.79 -5.22
CA THR A 279 -1.67 -7.42 -4.88
C THR A 279 -2.37 -8.53 -4.10
N MET A 280 -2.23 -9.78 -4.53
CA MET A 280 -2.80 -10.94 -3.84
C MET A 280 -2.23 -11.08 -2.42
N LEU A 281 -0.91 -10.97 -2.26
CA LEU A 281 -0.27 -11.06 -0.96
C LEU A 281 -0.71 -9.92 -0.03
N ASN A 282 -0.82 -8.70 -0.54
CA ASN A 282 -1.27 -7.55 0.23
C ASN A 282 -2.75 -7.64 0.64
N LEU A 283 -3.59 -8.32 -0.12
CA LEU A 283 -5.00 -8.54 0.20
C LEU A 283 -5.24 -9.69 1.20
N LEU A 284 -4.22 -10.42 1.61
CA LEU A 284 -4.39 -11.41 2.67
C LEU A 284 -4.84 -10.74 3.98
N PRO A 285 -5.86 -11.27 4.68
CA PRO A 285 -6.40 -10.70 5.92
C PRO A 285 -5.45 -10.97 7.10
N MET A 286 -4.21 -10.51 7.01
CA MET A 286 -3.15 -10.81 7.97
C MET A 286 -2.44 -9.55 8.44
N GLY A 287 -2.44 -9.32 9.74
CA GLY A 287 -1.56 -8.38 10.43
C GLY A 287 -1.51 -6.97 9.84
N GLN A 288 -0.34 -6.58 9.37
CA GLN A 288 -0.05 -5.23 8.86
C GLN A 288 -0.20 -5.09 7.33
N LEU A 289 -0.67 -6.14 6.65
CA LEU A 289 -0.98 -6.08 5.21
C LEU A 289 -2.26 -5.27 4.97
N ASP A 290 -2.44 -4.78 3.75
CA ASP A 290 -3.62 -3.98 3.37
C ASP A 290 -4.92 -4.74 3.61
N GLY A 291 -4.95 -6.03 3.32
CA GLY A 291 -6.08 -6.91 3.59
C GLY A 291 -6.41 -7.03 5.08
N GLY A 292 -5.40 -6.93 5.97
CA GLY A 292 -5.62 -6.83 7.40
C GLY A 292 -6.38 -5.55 7.77
N HIS A 293 -5.98 -4.40 7.23
CA HIS A 293 -6.68 -3.12 7.44
C HIS A 293 -8.12 -3.16 6.91
N ILE A 294 -8.34 -3.77 5.74
CA ILE A 294 -9.67 -3.96 5.14
C ILE A 294 -10.54 -4.87 6.03
N ALA A 295 -9.98 -5.93 6.59
CA ALA A 295 -10.71 -6.88 7.43
C ALA A 295 -11.09 -6.31 8.80
N TYR A 296 -10.35 -5.30 9.30
CA TYR A 296 -10.65 -4.62 10.57
C TYR A 296 -11.58 -3.39 10.39
N ALA A 297 -11.82 -2.94 9.17
CA ALA A 297 -12.73 -1.83 8.88
C ALA A 297 -14.20 -2.25 8.86
#